data_e54e51913bb87528344e2d86d742d28d
#
_entry.id   e54e51913bb87528344e2d86d742d28d
#
_cell.length_a   1.000
_cell.length_b   1.000
_cell.length_c   1.000
_cell.angle_alpha   90.00
_cell.angle_beta   90.00
_cell.angle_gamma   90.00
#
_symmetry.space_group_name_H-M   'P 1'
#
loop_
_entity.id
_entity.type
_entity.pdbx_description
1 polymer ?
#
loop_
_entity_poly.entity_id
_entity_poly.type
_entity_poly.pdbx_seq_one_letter_code
_entity_poly.pdbx_strand_id
1 'polypeptide(L)'
;MKRSNLGRVSVAAILIGLGAIGISAGGIGSAALAQESTYQPWSGATQAQSSQTSDQKLNSLVTDLNALIKKAETANAADPNFIADLKKLAAKYPATAAKPSTAGQVFLSDNFADGNYTSNPTWKVSAGTWKVDTQGQSIGLSSIIGQSTSNKVSGNDVLKAILGVQQQQAPQSTYASIYTAAPISNTFKMSMKLVSANKKGPLNIGPYQGASASSGYRLVYQPGNETGLVLQRIVGNQVTQVGSYNDPINLEDGKVHEILWSREASGKMRVYIDGQQLIIATDTQIQGNLDGWLNVNQGGAYWIREIKVVGL
;
A
#
# COMPACT_ATOMS: atom_id res chain seq x y z
N MET A 1 28.81 9.72 35.65
CA MET A 1 28.06 10.84 36.23
C MET A 1 27.56 11.77 35.14
N LYS A 2 26.30 11.76 34.85
CA LYS A 2 25.38 12.84 34.46
C LYS A 2 24.12 12.21 33.84
N ARG A 3 23.07 12.17 34.62
CA ARG A 3 21.71 11.84 34.20
C ARG A 3 21.08 13.11 33.65
N SER A 4 20.41 13.04 32.48
CA SER A 4 19.54 14.10 32.01
C SER A 4 18.10 13.57 31.86
N ASN A 5 17.19 14.27 32.48
CA ASN A 5 15.76 14.03 32.64
C ASN A 5 15.00 14.10 31.32
N LEU A 6 14.12 13.11 31.08
CA LEU A 6 13.03 13.23 30.11
C LEU A 6 11.84 13.94 30.76
N GLY A 7 11.47 15.09 30.20
CA GLY A 7 10.26 15.82 30.58
C GLY A 7 9.00 15.07 30.14
N ARG A 8 8.14 14.80 31.12
CA ARG A 8 6.75 14.35 30.92
C ARG A 8 5.91 15.55 30.48
N VAL A 9 5.28 15.46 29.31
CA VAL A 9 4.23 16.41 28.91
C VAL A 9 2.90 15.89 29.49
N SER A 10 2.39 16.62 30.47
CA SER A 10 1.04 16.41 31.03
C SER A 10 0.01 17.05 30.11
N VAL A 11 -0.94 16.26 29.61
CA VAL A 11 -2.15 16.77 28.97
C VAL A 11 -3.14 17.14 30.05
N ALA A 12 -3.41 18.44 30.20
CA ALA A 12 -4.42 18.97 31.09
C ALA A 12 -5.83 18.68 30.58
N ALA A 13 -6.62 17.95 31.36
CA ALA A 13 -8.04 17.79 31.14
C ALA A 13 -8.76 19.07 31.58
N ILE A 14 -9.48 19.73 30.69
CA ILE A 14 -10.35 20.85 30.99
C ILE A 14 -11.69 20.28 31.44
N LEU A 15 -11.93 20.25 32.75
CA LEU A 15 -13.24 20.06 33.34
C LEU A 15 -13.96 21.42 33.34
N ILE A 16 -15.03 21.55 32.58
CA ILE A 16 -15.95 22.69 32.71
C ILE A 16 -16.98 22.30 33.75
N GLY A 17 -16.78 22.83 34.95
CA GLY A 17 -17.75 22.74 36.02
C GLY A 17 -18.91 23.73 35.79
N LEU A 18 -20.14 23.22 35.75
CA LEU A 18 -21.36 24.03 35.88
C LEU A 18 -21.58 24.40 37.35
N GLY A 19 -21.29 25.66 37.63
CA GLY A 19 -21.66 26.27 38.92
C GLY A 19 -23.15 26.67 38.95
N ALA A 20 -23.89 26.11 39.85
CA ALA A 20 -25.24 26.55 40.14
C ALA A 20 -25.18 27.88 40.97
N ILE A 21 -25.74 28.94 40.41
CA ILE A 21 -25.98 30.19 41.16
C ILE A 21 -27.48 30.27 41.43
N GLY A 22 -27.83 30.11 42.72
CA GLY A 22 -29.14 30.42 43.22
C GLY A 22 -29.32 31.93 43.36
N ILE A 23 -30.39 32.50 42.86
CA ILE A 23 -30.86 33.86 43.16
C ILE A 23 -32.36 33.80 43.50
N SER A 24 -32.66 34.29 44.69
CA SER A 24 -33.99 34.40 45.24
C SER A 24 -34.77 35.61 44.71
N ALA A 25 -36.02 35.35 44.45
CA ALA A 25 -37.25 36.18 44.54
C ALA A 25 -37.24 37.68 44.26
N GLY A 26 -38.08 38.07 43.33
CA GLY A 26 -38.74 39.37 43.30
C GLY A 26 -39.33 39.80 41.96
N GLY A 27 -40.66 39.58 41.73
CA GLY A 27 -41.53 40.56 41.06
C GLY A 27 -41.83 40.44 39.58
N ILE A 28 -43.03 39.91 39.33
CA ILE A 28 -44.00 40.25 38.28
C ILE A 28 -43.60 40.17 36.76
N GLY A 29 -44.20 39.20 36.06
CA GLY A 29 -44.82 39.42 34.77
C GLY A 29 -43.95 39.21 33.56
N SER A 30 -43.86 38.00 33.10
CA SER A 30 -44.03 37.53 31.72
C SER A 30 -43.70 36.04 31.72
N ALA A 31 -44.67 35.19 31.48
CA ALA A 31 -44.44 33.76 31.23
C ALA A 31 -43.68 33.57 29.93
N ALA A 32 -42.36 33.67 29.99
CA ALA A 32 -41.53 33.03 29.01
C ALA A 32 -41.61 31.56 29.29
N LEU A 33 -42.33 30.82 28.46
CA LEU A 33 -42.30 29.37 28.44
C LEU A 33 -40.83 28.98 28.28
N ALA A 34 -40.22 28.52 29.37
CA ALA A 34 -38.93 27.84 29.28
C ALA A 34 -39.14 26.62 28.39
N GLN A 35 -38.68 26.73 27.16
CA GLN A 35 -38.68 25.61 26.23
C GLN A 35 -37.68 24.59 26.81
N GLU A 36 -38.24 23.55 27.42
CA GLU A 36 -37.39 22.42 27.90
C GLU A 36 -36.51 21.95 26.75
N SER A 37 -35.20 22.02 26.94
CA SER A 37 -34.23 21.52 25.95
C SER A 37 -34.46 20.03 25.73
N THR A 38 -34.92 19.66 24.55
CA THR A 38 -35.07 18.26 24.13
C THR A 38 -33.73 17.59 23.79
N TYR A 39 -32.62 18.28 24.08
CA TYR A 39 -31.30 17.73 23.81
C TYR A 39 -30.98 16.56 24.74
N GLN A 40 -30.71 15.40 24.17
CA GLN A 40 -30.14 14.25 24.84
C GLN A 40 -28.62 14.21 24.63
N PRO A 41 -27.83 14.14 25.72
CA PRO A 41 -26.38 14.04 25.58
C PRO A 41 -25.95 12.91 24.62
N TRP A 42 -24.94 13.19 23.84
CA TRP A 42 -24.35 12.20 22.96
C TRP A 42 -23.59 11.17 23.79
N SER A 43 -24.07 9.94 23.81
CA SER A 43 -23.32 8.79 24.34
C SER A 43 -22.46 8.25 23.19
N GLY A 44 -21.19 8.69 23.14
CA GLY A 44 -20.24 8.21 22.15
C GLY A 44 -20.24 6.69 22.10
N ALA A 45 -20.42 6.13 20.93
CA ALA A 45 -20.26 4.69 20.73
C ALA A 45 -18.80 4.32 21.08
N THR A 46 -18.62 3.61 22.18
CA THR A 46 -17.35 2.98 22.53
C THR A 46 -17.11 1.86 21.52
N GLN A 47 -16.60 2.23 20.35
CA GLN A 47 -16.08 1.22 19.42
C GLN A 47 -14.76 0.72 20.01
N ALA A 48 -14.69 -0.60 20.15
CA ALA A 48 -13.44 -1.28 20.44
C ALA A 48 -12.36 -0.73 19.51
N GLN A 49 -11.22 -0.33 20.06
CA GLN A 49 -10.09 0.23 19.31
C GLN A 49 -9.55 -0.81 18.32
N SER A 50 -10.20 -0.92 17.16
CA SER A 50 -9.58 -1.50 15.99
C SER A 50 -8.49 -0.52 15.54
N SER A 51 -7.40 -1.03 14.98
CA SER A 51 -6.27 -0.26 14.45
C SER A 51 -6.69 0.53 13.21
N GLN A 52 -7.47 1.60 13.41
CA GLN A 52 -7.90 2.50 12.35
C GLN A 52 -6.74 3.41 11.95
N THR A 53 -6.60 3.65 10.65
CA THR A 53 -5.65 4.64 10.13
C THR A 53 -6.05 6.05 10.57
N SER A 54 -5.10 6.99 10.56
CA SER A 54 -5.37 8.41 10.88
C SER A 54 -6.52 8.98 10.05
N ASP A 55 -6.60 8.62 8.77
CA ASP A 55 -7.66 9.06 7.85
C ASP A 55 -9.03 8.46 8.20
N GLN A 56 -9.08 7.21 8.63
CA GLN A 56 -10.32 6.58 9.11
C GLN A 56 -10.82 7.23 10.39
N LYS A 57 -9.91 7.57 11.30
CA LYS A 57 -10.25 8.29 12.55
C LYS A 57 -10.76 9.70 12.24
N LEU A 58 -10.12 10.41 11.30
CA LEU A 58 -10.56 11.73 10.86
C LEU A 58 -11.94 11.67 10.21
N ASN A 59 -12.18 10.71 9.33
CA ASN A 59 -13.48 10.51 8.69
C ASN A 59 -14.58 10.18 9.69
N SER A 60 -14.30 9.31 10.68
CA SER A 60 -15.23 9.03 11.78
C SER A 60 -15.53 10.29 12.57
N LEU A 61 -14.50 11.05 12.95
CA LEU A 61 -14.65 12.29 13.70
C LEU A 61 -15.53 13.31 12.93
N VAL A 62 -15.32 13.51 11.65
CA VAL A 62 -16.11 14.42 10.82
C VAL A 62 -17.55 13.93 10.68
N THR A 63 -17.75 12.62 10.55
CA THR A 63 -19.09 12.01 10.49
C THR A 63 -19.85 12.25 11.82
N ASP A 64 -19.18 11.99 12.95
CA ASP A 64 -19.73 12.17 14.29
C ASP A 64 -20.02 13.65 14.57
N LEU A 65 -19.13 14.55 14.16
CA LEU A 65 -19.34 16.00 14.25
C LEU A 65 -20.56 16.46 13.46
N ASN A 66 -20.73 16.00 12.23
CA ASN A 66 -21.91 16.33 11.42
C ASN A 66 -23.22 15.79 12.04
N ALA A 67 -23.17 14.57 12.60
CA ALA A 67 -24.31 14.00 13.30
C ALA A 67 -24.68 14.81 14.57
N LEU A 68 -23.67 15.26 15.32
CA LEU A 68 -23.86 16.10 16.51
C LEU A 68 -24.42 17.49 16.14
N ILE A 69 -23.91 18.12 15.08
CA ILE A 69 -24.44 19.39 14.54
C ILE A 69 -25.93 19.24 14.20
N LYS A 70 -26.29 18.20 13.43
CA LYS A 70 -27.67 17.93 13.06
C LYS A 70 -28.57 17.71 14.27
N LYS A 71 -28.09 16.99 15.27
CA LYS A 71 -28.82 16.75 16.53
C LYS A 71 -29.05 18.03 17.31
N ALA A 72 -28.03 18.89 17.41
CA ALA A 72 -28.11 20.18 18.08
C ALA A 72 -29.07 21.13 17.37
N GLU A 73 -29.09 21.15 16.05
CA GLU A 73 -30.05 21.91 15.26
C GLU A 73 -31.50 21.44 15.49
N THR A 74 -31.71 20.10 15.42
CA THR A 74 -33.05 19.53 15.61
C THR A 74 -33.60 19.81 17.01
N ALA A 75 -32.74 19.81 18.02
CA ALA A 75 -33.10 20.07 19.41
C ALA A 75 -33.13 21.56 19.77
N ASN A 76 -32.74 22.44 18.84
CA ASN A 76 -32.55 23.88 19.08
C ASN A 76 -31.66 24.14 20.35
N ALA A 77 -30.63 23.30 20.51
CA ALA A 77 -29.85 23.20 21.73
C ALA A 77 -28.63 24.12 21.79
N ALA A 78 -28.35 24.88 20.71
CA ALA A 78 -27.19 25.77 20.64
C ALA A 78 -27.50 27.02 19.81
N ASP A 79 -26.68 28.07 20.03
CA ASP A 79 -26.76 29.31 19.24
C ASP A 79 -26.61 29.04 17.74
N PRO A 80 -27.48 29.60 16.88
CA PRO A 80 -27.43 29.39 15.43
C PRO A 80 -26.09 29.78 14.79
N ASN A 81 -25.42 30.84 15.30
CA ASN A 81 -24.13 31.27 14.78
C ASN A 81 -23.04 30.26 15.15
N PHE A 82 -23.08 29.70 16.36
CA PHE A 82 -22.17 28.64 16.77
C PHE A 82 -22.34 27.39 15.93
N ILE A 83 -23.57 26.98 15.63
CA ILE A 83 -23.85 25.88 14.70
C ILE A 83 -23.32 26.18 13.29
N ALA A 84 -23.48 27.43 12.79
CA ALA A 84 -22.95 27.84 11.49
C ALA A 84 -21.40 27.74 11.46
N ASP A 85 -20.72 28.11 12.53
CA ASP A 85 -19.27 28.02 12.60
C ASP A 85 -18.77 26.57 12.70
N LEU A 86 -19.49 25.69 13.41
CA LEU A 86 -19.21 24.26 13.41
C LEU A 86 -19.38 23.64 12.01
N LYS A 87 -20.40 24.04 11.28
CA LYS A 87 -20.60 23.62 9.87
C LYS A 87 -19.45 24.08 8.96
N LYS A 88 -19.02 25.35 9.13
CA LYS A 88 -17.84 25.86 8.39
C LYS A 88 -16.58 25.08 8.73
N LEU A 89 -16.41 24.71 10.00
CA LEU A 89 -15.28 23.87 10.44
C LEU A 89 -15.36 22.49 9.82
N ALA A 90 -16.50 21.81 9.90
CA ALA A 90 -16.70 20.50 9.31
C ALA A 90 -16.47 20.50 7.79
N ALA A 91 -16.88 21.57 7.09
CA ALA A 91 -16.68 21.73 5.65
C ALA A 91 -15.20 21.89 5.23
N LYS A 92 -14.30 22.31 6.14
CA LYS A 92 -12.85 22.34 5.89
C LYS A 92 -12.25 20.96 5.84
N TYR A 93 -12.91 19.98 6.43
CA TYR A 93 -12.48 18.57 6.46
C TYR A 93 -13.61 17.73 5.86
N PRO A 94 -13.87 17.83 4.53
CA PRO A 94 -14.90 17.00 3.93
C PRO A 94 -14.56 15.55 4.25
N ALA A 95 -15.53 14.82 4.83
CA ALA A 95 -15.41 13.39 4.95
C ALA A 95 -15.05 12.88 3.54
N THR A 96 -13.83 12.45 3.36
CA THR A 96 -13.47 11.79 2.11
C THR A 96 -14.46 10.64 1.99
N ALA A 97 -15.31 10.68 0.96
CA ALA A 97 -16.23 9.60 0.69
C ALA A 97 -15.46 8.30 0.86
N ALA A 98 -15.93 7.40 1.70
CA ALA A 98 -15.23 6.15 1.97
C ALA A 98 -14.80 5.60 0.62
N LYS A 99 -13.49 5.55 0.37
CA LYS A 99 -12.96 5.11 -0.93
C LYS A 99 -13.62 3.75 -1.17
N PRO A 100 -14.32 3.54 -2.29
CA PRO A 100 -15.03 2.31 -2.51
C PRO A 100 -14.08 1.15 -2.22
N SER A 101 -14.51 0.19 -1.42
CA SER A 101 -13.70 -0.97 -1.08
C SER A 101 -13.29 -1.65 -2.38
N THR A 102 -12.00 -1.82 -2.58
CA THR A 102 -11.46 -2.59 -3.70
C THR A 102 -11.30 -4.06 -3.34
N ALA A 103 -11.77 -4.48 -2.17
CA ALA A 103 -11.67 -5.85 -1.70
C ALA A 103 -12.28 -6.82 -2.72
N GLY A 104 -11.48 -7.79 -3.13
CA GLY A 104 -11.86 -8.78 -4.14
C GLY A 104 -11.82 -8.28 -5.60
N GLN A 105 -11.63 -6.98 -5.86
CA GLN A 105 -11.44 -6.47 -7.22
C GLN A 105 -10.15 -7.04 -7.82
N VAL A 106 -10.25 -7.64 -9.00
CA VAL A 106 -9.08 -8.11 -9.75
C VAL A 106 -8.50 -6.94 -10.52
N PHE A 107 -7.23 -6.58 -10.24
CA PHE A 107 -6.50 -5.52 -10.94
C PHE A 107 -5.64 -6.08 -12.07
N LEU A 108 -5.05 -7.24 -11.84
CA LEU A 108 -4.19 -7.94 -12.78
C LEU A 108 -4.44 -9.43 -12.64
N SER A 109 -4.59 -10.13 -13.76
CA SER A 109 -4.65 -11.59 -13.77
C SER A 109 -4.13 -12.07 -15.12
N ASP A 110 -3.11 -12.90 -15.10
CA ASP A 110 -2.56 -13.53 -16.29
C ASP A 110 -2.02 -14.92 -15.92
N ASN A 111 -2.43 -15.92 -16.66
CA ASN A 111 -1.93 -17.28 -16.53
C ASN A 111 -1.15 -17.72 -17.79
N PHE A 112 -0.98 -16.80 -18.76
CA PHE A 112 -0.25 -16.99 -20.01
C PHE A 112 -0.72 -18.22 -20.82
N ALA A 113 -1.93 -18.71 -20.58
CA ALA A 113 -2.47 -19.91 -21.23
C ALA A 113 -2.81 -19.68 -22.70
N ASP A 114 -3.03 -18.44 -23.10
CA ASP A 114 -3.27 -18.03 -24.49
C ASP A 114 -1.99 -18.00 -25.35
N GLY A 115 -0.83 -18.25 -24.74
CA GLY A 115 0.47 -18.30 -25.43
C GLY A 115 1.04 -16.93 -25.76
N ASN A 116 0.48 -15.84 -25.23
CA ASN A 116 0.98 -14.49 -25.52
C ASN A 116 1.03 -13.61 -24.25
N TYR A 117 1.75 -12.50 -24.35
CA TYR A 117 1.83 -11.47 -23.31
C TYR A 117 1.47 -10.07 -23.81
N THR A 118 0.97 -9.99 -25.06
CA THR A 118 0.71 -8.69 -25.72
C THR A 118 -0.76 -8.28 -25.65
N SER A 119 -1.61 -9.15 -25.12
CA SER A 119 -3.03 -8.89 -24.90
C SER A 119 -3.54 -9.62 -23.64
N ASN A 120 -4.53 -9.05 -22.98
CA ASN A 120 -5.32 -9.63 -21.88
C ASN A 120 -4.56 -10.18 -20.65
N PRO A 121 -3.68 -9.42 -19.98
CA PRO A 121 -3.35 -8.01 -20.14
C PRO A 121 -2.19 -7.77 -21.11
N THR A 122 -2.03 -6.52 -21.54
CA THR A 122 -0.88 -6.14 -22.37
C THR A 122 0.35 -5.94 -21.49
N TRP A 123 1.38 -6.75 -21.72
CA TRP A 123 2.71 -6.53 -21.17
C TRP A 123 3.60 -5.83 -22.19
N LYS A 124 4.45 -4.92 -21.71
CA LYS A 124 5.40 -4.16 -22.52
C LYS A 124 6.82 -4.51 -22.11
N VAL A 125 7.61 -4.92 -23.07
CA VAL A 125 9.04 -5.18 -22.88
C VAL A 125 9.80 -3.87 -22.83
N SER A 126 10.55 -3.65 -21.76
CA SER A 126 11.47 -2.51 -21.64
C SER A 126 12.93 -2.91 -21.83
N ALA A 127 13.27 -4.18 -21.61
CA ALA A 127 14.62 -4.70 -21.86
C ALA A 127 14.60 -6.22 -22.12
N GLY A 128 15.60 -6.70 -22.84
CA GLY A 128 15.75 -8.12 -23.17
C GLY A 128 14.68 -8.65 -24.11
N THR A 129 14.59 -9.96 -24.22
CA THR A 129 13.59 -10.66 -25.03
C THR A 129 12.71 -11.51 -24.14
N TRP A 130 11.39 -11.45 -24.35
CA TRP A 130 10.42 -12.22 -23.61
C TRP A 130 9.61 -13.11 -24.54
N LYS A 131 9.18 -14.25 -24.04
CA LYS A 131 8.32 -15.21 -24.73
C LYS A 131 7.40 -15.92 -23.75
N VAL A 132 6.34 -16.51 -24.28
CA VAL A 132 5.49 -17.43 -23.53
C VAL A 132 5.75 -18.84 -24.06
N ASP A 133 6.18 -19.71 -23.16
CA ASP A 133 6.33 -21.14 -23.44
C ASP A 133 5.03 -21.85 -23.06
N THR A 134 4.47 -22.65 -23.96
CA THR A 134 3.16 -23.31 -23.77
C THR A 134 3.26 -24.82 -23.58
N GLN A 135 4.46 -25.39 -23.63
CA GLN A 135 4.65 -26.84 -23.58
C GLN A 135 5.71 -27.26 -22.54
N GLY A 136 5.53 -28.47 -22.00
CA GLY A 136 6.46 -29.09 -21.08
C GLY A 136 6.36 -28.56 -19.63
N GLN A 137 7.43 -28.74 -18.88
CA GLN A 137 7.51 -28.27 -17.47
C GLN A 137 7.73 -26.75 -17.35
N SER A 138 8.21 -26.14 -18.41
CA SER A 138 8.60 -24.71 -18.48
C SER A 138 7.50 -23.86 -19.12
N ILE A 139 6.24 -24.06 -18.69
CA ILE A 139 5.09 -23.27 -19.17
C ILE A 139 5.10 -21.92 -18.46
N GLY A 140 4.83 -20.83 -19.23
CA GLY A 140 4.65 -19.49 -18.70
C GLY A 140 5.51 -18.44 -19.39
N LEU A 141 5.45 -17.23 -18.86
CA LEU A 141 6.23 -16.10 -19.33
C LEU A 141 7.69 -16.25 -18.92
N SER A 142 8.59 -16.26 -19.88
CA SER A 142 10.04 -16.40 -19.67
C SER A 142 10.82 -15.32 -20.42
N SER A 143 12.05 -15.08 -19.99
CA SER A 143 12.95 -14.14 -20.65
C SER A 143 14.24 -14.80 -21.09
N ILE A 144 14.75 -14.32 -22.21
CA ILE A 144 16.06 -14.68 -22.73
C ILE A 144 17.00 -13.51 -22.46
N ILE A 145 18.04 -13.79 -21.70
CA ILE A 145 19.10 -12.83 -21.41
C ILE A 145 20.33 -13.27 -22.16
N GLY A 146 20.88 -12.39 -23.00
CA GLY A 146 22.14 -12.64 -23.67
C GLY A 146 23.24 -12.89 -22.66
N GLN A 147 24.06 -13.95 -22.86
CA GLN A 147 25.22 -14.19 -22.01
C GLN A 147 26.23 -13.06 -22.21
N SER A 148 26.25 -12.11 -21.29
CA SER A 148 27.38 -11.19 -21.16
C SER A 148 28.35 -11.78 -20.16
N THR A 149 29.58 -12.00 -20.61
CA THR A 149 30.69 -12.34 -19.73
C THR A 149 30.91 -11.24 -18.72
N SER A 150 30.65 -11.56 -17.46
CA SER A 150 31.07 -10.88 -16.22
C SER A 150 30.98 -9.34 -16.19
N ASN A 151 29.87 -8.83 -15.68
CA ASN A 151 29.91 -7.64 -14.81
C ASN A 151 28.69 -7.70 -13.88
N LYS A 152 28.91 -7.56 -12.58
CA LYS A 152 27.84 -7.47 -11.56
C LYS A 152 27.00 -6.23 -11.89
N VAL A 153 25.78 -6.45 -12.36
CA VAL A 153 24.82 -5.34 -12.57
C VAL A 153 24.36 -4.86 -11.20
N SER A 154 24.64 -3.62 -10.90
CA SER A 154 24.14 -2.95 -9.69
C SER A 154 22.62 -2.74 -9.78
N GLY A 155 21.91 -2.82 -8.66
CA GLY A 155 20.49 -2.47 -8.60
C GLY A 155 20.19 -1.05 -9.15
N ASN A 156 21.16 -0.14 -9.04
CA ASN A 156 21.07 1.22 -9.60
C ASN A 156 21.10 1.24 -11.14
N ASP A 157 21.79 0.30 -11.79
CA ASP A 157 21.87 0.26 -13.25
C ASP A 157 20.54 -0.25 -13.85
N VAL A 158 19.89 -1.17 -13.16
CA VAL A 158 18.54 -1.64 -13.49
C VAL A 158 17.52 -0.50 -13.37
N LEU A 159 17.61 0.30 -12.30
CA LEU A 159 16.77 1.48 -12.09
C LEU A 159 16.97 2.53 -13.20
N LYS A 160 18.22 2.83 -13.58
CA LYS A 160 18.52 3.78 -14.67
C LYS A 160 17.92 3.33 -16.01
N ALA A 161 17.97 2.03 -16.29
CA ALA A 161 17.41 1.49 -17.54
C ALA A 161 15.86 1.55 -17.54
N ILE A 162 15.22 1.33 -16.40
CA ILE A 162 13.76 1.46 -16.25
C ILE A 162 13.32 2.93 -16.40
N LEU A 163 14.17 3.88 -16.00
CA LEU A 163 13.88 5.32 -16.05
C LEU A 163 14.07 5.95 -17.45
N GLY A 164 14.35 5.14 -18.48
CA GLY A 164 14.41 5.62 -19.86
C GLY A 164 15.60 6.55 -20.18
N VAL A 165 16.66 6.50 -19.38
CA VAL A 165 17.92 7.19 -19.71
C VAL A 165 18.54 6.46 -20.88
N GLN A 166 18.26 6.91 -22.13
CA GLN A 166 18.84 6.37 -23.36
C GLN A 166 20.34 6.54 -23.36
N GLN A 167 21.09 5.44 -23.32
CA GLN A 167 22.44 5.40 -23.82
C GLN A 167 22.45 4.74 -25.20
N GLN A 168 23.00 5.45 -26.17
CA GLN A 168 23.24 5.00 -27.54
C GLN A 168 24.11 3.74 -27.56
N GLN A 169 23.77 2.81 -28.46
CA GLN A 169 24.31 1.48 -28.71
C GLN A 169 23.95 0.44 -27.65
N ALA A 170 23.07 -0.48 -28.06
CA ALA A 170 22.59 -1.58 -27.26
C ALA A 170 23.73 -2.54 -26.88
N PRO A 171 24.32 -2.46 -25.67
CA PRO A 171 25.02 -3.60 -25.12
C PRO A 171 23.93 -4.67 -24.91
N GLN A 172 24.25 -5.93 -25.18
CA GLN A 172 23.35 -7.05 -24.88
C GLN A 172 22.91 -6.88 -23.43
N SER A 173 21.61 -6.68 -23.25
CA SER A 173 21.03 -6.39 -21.92
C SER A 173 21.42 -7.51 -20.96
N THR A 174 22.11 -7.17 -19.89
CA THR A 174 22.46 -8.11 -18.82
C THR A 174 21.25 -8.49 -17.95
N TYR A 175 20.10 -7.93 -18.27
CA TYR A 175 18.82 -8.20 -17.63
C TYR A 175 17.68 -8.14 -18.67
N ALA A 176 16.54 -8.70 -18.30
CA ALA A 176 15.30 -8.57 -19.05
C ALA A 176 14.24 -7.93 -18.16
N SER A 177 13.47 -7.00 -18.71
CA SER A 177 12.43 -6.28 -17.97
C SER A 177 11.15 -6.20 -18.80
N ILE A 178 10.02 -6.48 -18.14
CA ILE A 178 8.67 -6.41 -18.70
C ILE A 178 7.72 -5.85 -17.67
N TYR A 179 6.77 -5.02 -18.10
CA TYR A 179 5.79 -4.40 -17.23
C TYR A 179 4.41 -4.37 -17.88
N THR A 180 3.37 -4.26 -17.04
CA THR A 180 2.00 -4.02 -17.48
C THR A 180 1.42 -2.83 -16.73
N ALA A 181 0.64 -2.01 -17.44
CA ALA A 181 -0.13 -0.93 -16.83
C ALA A 181 -1.45 -1.50 -16.30
N ALA A 182 -1.65 -1.40 -15.01
CA ALA A 182 -2.87 -1.82 -14.32
C ALA A 182 -3.04 -0.95 -13.07
N PRO A 183 -4.15 -0.23 -12.91
CA PRO A 183 -4.37 0.58 -11.71
C PRO A 183 -4.58 -0.31 -10.50
N ILE A 184 -3.53 -0.51 -9.70
CA ILE A 184 -3.53 -1.36 -8.52
C ILE A 184 -3.79 -0.49 -7.29
N SER A 185 -4.77 -0.87 -6.46
CA SER A 185 -4.96 -0.23 -5.15
C SER A 185 -3.70 -0.34 -4.31
N ASN A 186 -3.44 0.66 -3.48
CA ASN A 186 -2.35 0.62 -2.51
C ASN A 186 -2.57 -0.44 -1.40
N THR A 187 -3.75 -1.04 -1.36
CA THR A 187 -4.09 -2.23 -0.56
C THR A 187 -4.34 -3.38 -1.52
N PHE A 188 -3.46 -4.37 -1.51
CA PHE A 188 -3.51 -5.45 -2.48
C PHE A 188 -3.01 -6.77 -1.90
N LYS A 189 -3.41 -7.85 -2.55
CA LYS A 189 -2.81 -9.18 -2.41
C LYS A 189 -2.39 -9.65 -3.80
N MET A 190 -1.13 -10.01 -3.94
CA MET A 190 -0.55 -10.64 -5.12
C MET A 190 -0.30 -12.11 -4.84
N SER A 191 -0.63 -12.97 -5.80
CA SER A 191 -0.09 -14.32 -5.92
C SER A 191 0.62 -14.49 -7.25
N MET A 192 1.77 -15.16 -7.21
CA MET A 192 2.56 -15.51 -8.40
C MET A 192 3.02 -16.94 -8.28
N LYS A 193 2.81 -17.73 -9.33
CA LYS A 193 3.38 -19.07 -9.46
C LYS A 193 4.51 -19.04 -10.47
N LEU A 194 5.64 -19.56 -10.11
CA LEU A 194 6.80 -19.63 -10.97
C LEU A 194 7.52 -20.97 -10.84
N VAL A 195 8.28 -21.30 -11.88
CA VAL A 195 9.25 -22.41 -11.89
C VAL A 195 10.59 -21.81 -12.26
N SER A 196 11.64 -22.30 -11.65
CA SER A 196 13.01 -22.03 -12.08
C SER A 196 13.80 -23.32 -12.20
N ALA A 197 14.67 -23.41 -13.20
CA ALA A 197 15.47 -24.60 -13.45
C ALA A 197 16.95 -24.23 -13.57
N ASN A 198 17.71 -24.63 -12.59
CA ASN A 198 19.18 -24.75 -12.60
C ASN A 198 20.01 -23.48 -12.86
N LYS A 199 19.44 -22.40 -13.33
CA LYS A 199 20.18 -21.15 -13.60
C LYS A 199 19.79 -20.08 -12.57
N LYS A 200 20.73 -19.78 -11.69
CA LYS A 200 20.57 -18.75 -10.67
C LYS A 200 20.72 -17.35 -11.24
N GLY A 201 19.91 -16.44 -10.77
CA GLY A 201 20.00 -15.01 -11.07
C GLY A 201 18.91 -14.25 -10.32
N PRO A 202 19.16 -13.00 -9.91
CA PRO A 202 18.15 -12.24 -9.17
C PRO A 202 16.86 -12.04 -9.98
N LEU A 203 15.73 -12.13 -9.28
CA LEU A 203 14.40 -11.81 -9.81
C LEU A 203 13.79 -10.69 -8.98
N ASN A 204 13.41 -9.60 -9.64
CA ASN A 204 12.74 -8.46 -9.00
C ASN A 204 11.31 -8.36 -9.52
N ILE A 205 10.36 -8.34 -8.62
CA ILE A 205 8.94 -8.22 -8.95
C ILE A 205 8.29 -7.15 -8.09
N GLY A 206 7.29 -6.48 -8.62
CA GLY A 206 6.51 -5.59 -7.77
C GLY A 206 5.73 -4.51 -8.49
N PRO A 207 4.83 -3.87 -7.75
CA PRO A 207 4.02 -2.77 -8.26
C PRO A 207 4.86 -1.50 -8.36
N TYR A 208 4.52 -0.66 -9.35
CA TYR A 208 5.18 0.61 -9.58
C TYR A 208 4.18 1.77 -9.63
N GLN A 209 4.72 2.99 -9.45
CA GLN A 209 4.02 4.26 -9.56
C GLN A 209 4.82 5.23 -10.43
N GLY A 210 4.12 6.03 -11.24
CA GLY A 210 4.70 6.96 -12.20
C GLY A 210 4.99 6.34 -13.57
N ALA A 211 4.95 7.17 -14.61
CA ALA A 211 5.12 6.74 -15.99
C ALA A 211 6.46 6.03 -16.27
N SER A 212 7.50 6.37 -15.53
CA SER A 212 8.84 5.77 -15.61
C SER A 212 9.08 4.67 -14.59
N ALA A 213 8.05 4.19 -13.88
CA ALA A 213 8.16 3.22 -12.79
C ALA A 213 9.22 3.59 -11.73
N SER A 214 9.40 4.90 -11.50
CA SER A 214 10.45 5.45 -10.63
C SER A 214 10.13 5.32 -9.14
N SER A 215 8.92 4.96 -8.78
CA SER A 215 8.48 4.72 -7.41
C SER A 215 7.75 3.39 -7.32
N GLY A 216 7.64 2.85 -6.12
CA GLY A 216 6.94 1.60 -5.88
C GLY A 216 7.65 0.69 -4.90
N TYR A 217 7.22 -0.56 -4.86
CA TYR A 217 7.86 -1.60 -4.05
C TYR A 217 8.46 -2.67 -4.96
N ARG A 218 9.53 -3.31 -4.50
CA ARG A 218 10.17 -4.45 -5.17
C ARG A 218 10.43 -5.55 -4.17
N LEU A 219 10.01 -6.73 -4.51
CA LEU A 219 10.46 -7.95 -3.87
C LEU A 219 11.61 -8.50 -4.71
N VAL A 220 12.78 -8.60 -4.12
CA VAL A 220 14.03 -9.00 -4.78
C VAL A 220 14.45 -10.34 -4.23
N TYR A 221 14.38 -11.37 -5.04
CA TYR A 221 14.95 -12.67 -4.77
C TYR A 221 16.42 -12.70 -5.19
N GLN A 222 17.30 -13.19 -4.31
CA GLN A 222 18.75 -13.21 -4.49
C GLN A 222 19.28 -14.63 -4.25
N PRO A 223 19.30 -15.47 -5.28
CA PRO A 223 19.71 -16.87 -5.13
C PRO A 223 21.15 -17.01 -4.67
N GLY A 224 21.36 -17.83 -3.65
CA GLY A 224 22.69 -18.15 -3.11
C GLY A 224 23.30 -17.08 -2.21
N ASN A 225 22.60 -15.97 -1.93
CA ASN A 225 23.02 -15.00 -0.94
C ASN A 225 22.49 -15.38 0.45
N GLU A 226 23.19 -14.94 1.49
CA GLU A 226 22.72 -15.07 2.88
C GLU A 226 21.38 -14.36 3.08
N THR A 227 21.18 -13.18 2.46
CA THR A 227 19.88 -12.51 2.38
C THR A 227 19.17 -12.98 1.13
N GLY A 228 18.37 -14.05 1.25
CA GLY A 228 17.69 -14.67 0.11
C GLY A 228 16.57 -13.82 -0.48
N LEU A 229 15.92 -12.96 0.33
CA LEU A 229 14.79 -12.15 -0.10
C LEU A 229 14.84 -10.76 0.53
N VAL A 230 14.65 -9.72 -0.27
CA VAL A 230 14.63 -8.32 0.17
C VAL A 230 13.36 -7.63 -0.32
N LEU A 231 12.66 -6.97 0.57
CA LEU A 231 11.58 -6.05 0.22
C LEU A 231 12.12 -4.63 0.24
N GLN A 232 12.00 -3.95 -0.88
CA GLN A 232 12.51 -2.59 -1.10
C GLN A 232 11.38 -1.63 -1.41
N ARG A 233 11.52 -0.39 -0.95
CA ARG A 233 10.80 0.78 -1.42
C ARG A 233 11.71 1.56 -2.35
N ILE A 234 11.14 2.03 -3.46
CA ILE A 234 11.79 2.93 -4.41
C ILE A 234 11.00 4.23 -4.45
N VAL A 235 11.67 5.36 -4.29
CA VAL A 235 11.09 6.70 -4.46
C VAL A 235 12.09 7.53 -5.26
N GLY A 236 11.75 7.89 -6.49
CA GLY A 236 12.69 8.43 -7.46
C GLY A 236 13.81 7.43 -7.73
N ASN A 237 15.07 7.86 -7.54
CA ASN A 237 16.23 6.96 -7.70
C ASN A 237 16.73 6.37 -6.36
N GLN A 238 15.99 6.58 -5.28
CA GLN A 238 16.38 6.14 -3.94
C GLN A 238 15.78 4.79 -3.62
N VAL A 239 16.60 3.82 -3.27
CA VAL A 239 16.20 2.48 -2.83
C VAL A 239 16.37 2.38 -1.33
N THR A 240 15.30 2.00 -0.63
CA THR A 240 15.32 1.75 0.82
C THR A 240 14.88 0.32 1.06
N GLN A 241 15.67 -0.46 1.79
CA GLN A 241 15.24 -1.76 2.28
C GLN A 241 14.21 -1.57 3.40
N VAL A 242 13.04 -2.17 3.26
CA VAL A 242 11.95 -2.11 4.25
C VAL A 242 11.74 -3.43 4.98
N GLY A 243 12.28 -4.51 4.45
CA GLY A 243 12.28 -5.82 5.09
C GLY A 243 13.20 -6.80 4.37
N SER A 244 13.61 -7.86 5.05
CA SER A 244 14.43 -8.92 4.47
C SER A 244 14.18 -10.26 5.16
N TYR A 245 14.55 -11.32 4.46
CA TYR A 245 14.70 -12.67 5.00
C TYR A 245 16.15 -13.10 4.80
N ASN A 246 16.85 -13.36 5.89
CA ASN A 246 18.30 -13.49 5.93
C ASN A 246 18.76 -14.97 5.97
N ASP A 247 18.01 -15.84 5.34
CA ASP A 247 18.42 -17.21 5.09
C ASP A 247 18.38 -17.50 3.59
N PRO A 248 19.21 -18.42 3.10
CA PRO A 248 19.18 -18.83 1.70
C PRO A 248 17.82 -19.41 1.30
N ILE A 249 17.35 -19.02 0.13
CA ILE A 249 16.15 -19.57 -0.52
C ILE A 249 16.59 -20.21 -1.82
N ASN A 250 16.01 -21.36 -2.14
CA ASN A 250 16.24 -22.05 -3.42
C ASN A 250 14.92 -22.21 -4.16
N LEU A 251 14.74 -21.46 -5.25
CA LEU A 251 13.63 -21.58 -6.18
C LEU A 251 14.03 -22.33 -7.46
N GLU A 252 15.30 -22.74 -7.59
CA GLU A 252 15.87 -23.36 -8.78
C GLU A 252 15.85 -24.89 -8.71
N ASP A 253 14.87 -25.48 -8.03
CA ASP A 253 14.73 -26.93 -7.84
C ASP A 253 13.81 -27.60 -8.90
N GLY A 254 13.33 -26.83 -9.86
CA GLY A 254 12.44 -27.30 -10.92
C GLY A 254 10.99 -27.50 -10.50
N LYS A 255 10.63 -27.17 -9.27
CA LYS A 255 9.25 -27.25 -8.79
C LYS A 255 8.52 -25.93 -9.00
N VAL A 256 7.21 -25.99 -8.86
CA VAL A 256 6.35 -24.79 -8.83
C VAL A 256 6.43 -24.19 -7.44
N HIS A 257 6.84 -22.93 -7.37
CA HIS A 257 6.81 -22.14 -6.14
C HIS A 257 5.71 -21.09 -6.21
N GLU A 258 5.04 -20.85 -5.10
CA GLU A 258 4.04 -19.79 -4.97
C GLU A 258 4.58 -18.67 -4.09
N ILE A 259 4.62 -17.46 -4.64
CA ILE A 259 4.91 -16.23 -3.90
C ILE A 259 3.60 -15.53 -3.62
N LEU A 260 3.30 -15.29 -2.34
CA LEU A 260 2.18 -14.45 -1.91
C LEU A 260 2.73 -13.17 -1.28
N TRP A 261 2.23 -12.04 -1.70
CA TRP A 261 2.58 -10.75 -1.13
C TRP A 261 1.33 -9.90 -0.92
N SER A 262 1.12 -9.45 0.31
CA SER A 262 0.02 -8.56 0.66
C SER A 262 0.52 -7.23 1.20
N ARG A 263 -0.24 -6.17 0.94
CA ARG A 263 -0.08 -4.85 1.54
C ARG A 263 -1.44 -4.35 2.03
N GLU A 264 -1.54 -4.11 3.33
CA GLU A 264 -2.72 -3.60 4.00
C GLU A 264 -2.78 -2.07 3.96
N ALA A 265 -3.94 -1.48 4.27
CA ALA A 265 -4.13 -0.03 4.37
C ALA A 265 -3.21 0.63 5.42
N SER A 266 -2.82 -0.10 6.46
CA SER A 266 -1.84 0.33 7.46
C SER A 266 -0.40 0.45 6.93
N GLY A 267 -0.15 0.04 5.68
CA GLY A 267 1.19 -0.10 5.13
C GLY A 267 1.89 -1.39 5.53
N LYS A 268 1.24 -2.25 6.32
CA LYS A 268 1.80 -3.55 6.71
C LYS A 268 1.83 -4.48 5.52
N MET A 269 2.99 -5.04 5.26
CA MET A 269 3.26 -5.99 4.17
C MET A 269 3.66 -7.34 4.74
N ARG A 270 3.20 -8.40 4.09
CA ARG A 270 3.60 -9.78 4.39
C ARG A 270 3.97 -10.49 3.10
N VAL A 271 5.06 -11.22 3.13
CA VAL A 271 5.52 -12.04 2.01
C VAL A 271 5.65 -13.47 2.47
N TYR A 272 5.12 -14.37 1.65
CA TYR A 272 5.18 -15.81 1.84
C TYR A 272 5.76 -16.45 0.60
N ILE A 273 6.51 -17.52 0.77
CA ILE A 273 6.89 -18.46 -0.30
C ILE A 273 6.45 -19.86 0.16
N ASP A 274 5.67 -20.54 -0.67
CA ASP A 274 5.14 -21.88 -0.42
C ASP A 274 4.41 -22.01 0.93
N GLY A 275 3.66 -20.97 1.28
CA GLY A 275 2.91 -20.90 2.53
C GLY A 275 3.73 -20.49 3.75
N GLN A 276 5.07 -20.46 3.69
CA GLN A 276 5.92 -20.00 4.77
C GLN A 276 6.03 -18.47 4.74
N GLN A 277 5.71 -17.80 5.86
CA GLN A 277 5.88 -16.36 6.01
C GLN A 277 7.36 -16.01 6.21
N LEU A 278 7.92 -15.24 5.30
CA LEU A 278 9.34 -14.88 5.30
C LEU A 278 9.59 -13.44 5.71
N ILE A 279 8.72 -12.50 5.27
CA ILE A 279 8.89 -11.08 5.59
C ILE A 279 7.61 -10.54 6.21
N ILE A 280 7.77 -9.75 7.27
CA ILE A 280 6.78 -8.79 7.78
C ILE A 280 7.46 -7.43 7.82
N ALA A 281 6.86 -6.43 7.19
CA ALA A 281 7.37 -5.07 7.19
C ALA A 281 6.21 -4.07 7.22
N THR A 282 6.48 -2.83 7.61
CA THR A 282 5.48 -1.75 7.53
C THR A 282 6.13 -0.55 6.88
N ASP A 283 5.51 -0.04 5.82
CA ASP A 283 5.94 1.18 5.14
C ASP A 283 4.73 1.95 4.63
N THR A 284 4.69 3.25 4.94
CA THR A 284 3.59 4.16 4.59
C THR A 284 4.01 5.28 3.64
N GLN A 285 5.23 5.24 3.12
CA GLN A 285 5.79 6.31 2.30
C GLN A 285 5.19 6.38 0.89
N ILE A 286 4.89 5.24 0.28
CA ILE A 286 4.17 5.20 -1.00
C ILE A 286 2.69 5.37 -0.69
N GLN A 287 2.12 6.46 -1.18
CA GLN A 287 0.71 6.80 -1.03
C GLN A 287 0.02 6.79 -2.40
N GLY A 288 -1.31 6.67 -2.37
CA GLY A 288 -2.11 6.58 -3.61
C GLY A 288 -2.04 5.22 -4.27
N ASN A 289 -2.71 5.09 -5.41
CA ASN A 289 -2.71 3.87 -6.20
C ASN A 289 -1.38 3.70 -6.94
N LEU A 290 -1.10 2.48 -7.31
CA LEU A 290 0.03 2.06 -8.11
C LEU A 290 -0.44 1.92 -9.56
N ASP A 291 0.46 2.16 -10.53
CA ASP A 291 0.09 2.29 -11.94
C ASP A 291 0.29 1.00 -12.73
N GLY A 292 0.92 0.00 -12.12
CA GLY A 292 1.12 -1.29 -12.76
C GLY A 292 2.06 -2.22 -12.01
N TRP A 293 2.44 -3.27 -12.71
CA TRP A 293 3.33 -4.32 -12.22
C TRP A 293 4.55 -4.50 -13.11
N LEU A 294 5.70 -4.76 -12.52
CA LEU A 294 6.98 -4.93 -13.19
C LEU A 294 7.65 -6.25 -12.77
N ASN A 295 8.25 -6.93 -13.75
CA ASN A 295 9.13 -8.08 -13.53
C ASN A 295 10.49 -7.79 -14.18
N VAL A 296 11.57 -8.03 -13.44
CA VAL A 296 12.95 -7.88 -13.92
C VAL A 296 13.72 -9.16 -13.59
N ASN A 297 14.22 -9.83 -14.61
CA ASN A 297 15.10 -10.98 -14.48
C ASN A 297 16.55 -10.56 -14.75
N GLN A 298 17.45 -10.89 -13.84
CA GLN A 298 18.88 -10.56 -13.90
C GLN A 298 19.74 -11.82 -14.08
N GLY A 299 19.35 -12.70 -14.99
CA GLY A 299 20.17 -13.84 -15.39
C GLY A 299 19.63 -15.21 -15.03
N GLY A 300 18.59 -15.31 -14.23
CA GLY A 300 17.98 -16.59 -13.88
C GLY A 300 17.13 -17.18 -15.01
N ALA A 301 16.80 -18.46 -14.88
CA ALA A 301 15.87 -19.14 -15.77
C ALA A 301 14.52 -19.31 -15.07
N TYR A 302 13.64 -18.34 -15.25
CA TYR A 302 12.32 -18.27 -14.63
C TYR A 302 11.20 -18.38 -15.66
N TRP A 303 10.17 -19.15 -15.32
CA TRP A 303 8.88 -19.22 -16.02
C TRP A 303 7.78 -18.81 -15.05
N ILE A 304 7.23 -17.61 -15.26
CA ILE A 304 6.08 -17.13 -14.50
C ILE A 304 4.84 -17.77 -15.11
N ARG A 305 4.24 -18.71 -14.38
CA ARG A 305 3.06 -19.46 -14.85
C ARG A 305 1.76 -18.70 -14.66
N GLU A 306 1.71 -17.92 -13.60
CA GLU A 306 0.50 -17.19 -13.23
C GLU A 306 0.90 -15.99 -12.38
N ILE A 307 0.22 -14.89 -12.58
CA ILE A 307 0.22 -13.74 -11.68
C ILE A 307 -1.20 -13.24 -11.51
N LYS A 308 -1.56 -12.95 -10.27
CA LYS A 308 -2.85 -12.35 -9.93
C LYS A 308 -2.67 -11.29 -8.84
N VAL A 309 -3.26 -10.11 -9.05
CA VAL A 309 -3.28 -9.02 -8.07
C VAL A 309 -4.73 -8.60 -7.83
N VAL A 310 -5.15 -8.66 -6.58
CA VAL A 310 -6.50 -8.30 -6.15
C VAL A 310 -6.46 -7.26 -5.05
N GLY A 311 -7.53 -6.50 -4.89
CA GLY A 311 -7.75 -5.60 -3.76
C GLY A 311 -7.99 -6.36 -2.45
N LEU A 312 -7.53 -5.78 -1.36
CA LEU A 312 -7.82 -6.22 0.02
C LEU A 312 -8.92 -5.35 0.63
#